data_ae041badf1c260ae94e7081c79780c55
#
_entry.id   ae041badf1c260ae94e7081c79780c55
#
_cell.length_a   1.000
_cell.length_b   1.000
_cell.length_c   1.000
_cell.angle_alpha   90.00
_cell.angle_beta   90.00
_cell.angle_gamma   90.00
#
_symmetry.space_group_name_H-M   'P 1'
#
loop_
_entity.id
_entity.type
_entity.pdbx_description
1 polymer ?
#
loop_
_entity_poly.entity_id
_entity_poly.type
_entity_poly.pdbx_seq_one_letter_code
_entity_poly.pdbx_strand_id
1 'polypeptide(L)'
;MFVNVTSEVSVSRVQLALNVADIDEAVAFYSKLFATEPAKVRDGYANFAIADPPLKLVLIEDPNQTPGSLNHLGVEVETTELVAAAEARLAGEGLATAVEEQTACCYAVQDKVWVDGPSGEPWGIYTVLADTEMPAGQLRSAAPGESACCTTRPEPVGLSTSQRGSCC
;
A
#
# COMPACT_ATOMS: atom_id res chain seq x y z
N MET A 1 33.70 -27.57 12.67
CA MET A 1 33.31 -26.18 12.74
C MET A 1 31.99 -26.07 11.97
N PHE A 2 30.88 -26.20 12.69
CA PHE A 2 29.53 -26.13 12.07
C PHE A 2 29.12 -24.67 11.99
N VAL A 3 29.06 -24.13 10.78
CA VAL A 3 28.50 -22.83 10.52
C VAL A 3 26.99 -23.00 10.62
N ASN A 4 26.39 -22.53 11.72
CA ASN A 4 24.96 -22.44 11.87
C ASN A 4 24.49 -21.27 11.00
N VAL A 5 24.13 -21.55 9.75
CA VAL A 5 23.41 -20.58 8.91
C VAL A 5 21.97 -20.60 9.41
N THR A 6 21.68 -19.76 10.39
CA THR A 6 20.31 -19.36 10.63
C THR A 6 19.86 -18.58 9.38
N SER A 7 19.19 -19.28 8.49
CA SER A 7 18.40 -18.65 7.45
C SER A 7 17.36 -17.80 8.20
N GLU A 8 17.58 -16.50 8.27
CA GLU A 8 16.53 -15.59 8.64
C GLU A 8 15.45 -15.75 7.58
N VAL A 9 14.37 -16.38 7.98
CA VAL A 9 13.19 -16.49 7.12
C VAL A 9 12.65 -15.06 7.01
N SER A 10 12.90 -14.44 5.87
CA SER A 10 12.27 -13.19 5.48
C SER A 10 10.76 -13.37 5.57
N VAL A 11 10.14 -12.75 6.55
CA VAL A 11 8.70 -12.87 6.78
C VAL A 11 8.01 -11.73 6.06
N SER A 12 7.59 -11.99 4.83
CA SER A 12 6.65 -11.12 4.14
C SER A 12 5.35 -11.02 4.96
N ARG A 13 4.79 -9.81 5.05
CA ARG A 13 3.53 -9.54 5.76
C ARG A 13 2.43 -9.18 4.80
N VAL A 14 1.21 -9.66 5.08
CA VAL A 14 0.02 -9.16 4.41
C VAL A 14 -0.30 -7.76 4.97
N GLN A 15 -0.61 -6.84 4.08
CA GLN A 15 -1.17 -5.54 4.41
C GLN A 15 -2.66 -5.52 4.10
N LEU A 16 -3.43 -5.01 5.06
CA LEU A 16 -4.84 -4.67 4.92
C LEU A 16 -5.00 -3.17 5.15
N ALA A 17 -5.48 -2.45 4.15
CA ALA A 17 -5.79 -1.03 4.27
C ALA A 17 -7.31 -0.81 4.24
N LEU A 18 -7.84 -0.17 5.28
CA LEU A 18 -9.26 0.10 5.46
C LEU A 18 -9.53 1.60 5.48
N ASN A 19 -10.64 1.99 4.87
CA ASN A 19 -11.19 3.33 5.02
C ASN A 19 -11.98 3.41 6.34
N VAL A 20 -11.74 4.46 7.12
CA VAL A 20 -12.39 4.69 8.40
C VAL A 20 -13.07 6.06 8.43
N ALA A 21 -14.05 6.24 9.29
CA ALA A 21 -14.76 7.51 9.45
C ALA A 21 -14.03 8.49 10.38
N ASP A 22 -13.30 7.95 11.36
CA ASP A 22 -12.61 8.70 12.39
C ASP A 22 -11.37 7.90 12.81
N ILE A 23 -10.20 8.51 12.67
CA ILE A 23 -8.93 7.82 12.89
C ILE A 23 -8.70 7.52 14.38
N ASP A 24 -9.11 8.40 15.28
CA ASP A 24 -8.90 8.23 16.73
C ASP A 24 -9.79 7.11 17.27
N GLU A 25 -11.06 7.06 16.84
CA GLU A 25 -11.98 5.97 17.18
C GLU A 25 -11.47 4.62 16.65
N ALA A 26 -11.00 4.60 15.41
CA ALA A 26 -10.46 3.39 14.79
C ALA A 26 -9.18 2.92 15.50
N VAL A 27 -8.25 3.82 15.82
CA VAL A 27 -7.05 3.50 16.59
C VAL A 27 -7.43 2.90 17.95
N ALA A 28 -8.36 3.52 18.67
CA ALA A 28 -8.82 3.01 19.98
C ALA A 28 -9.43 1.60 19.89
N PHE A 29 -10.19 1.33 18.83
CA PHE A 29 -10.79 0.02 18.58
C PHE A 29 -9.74 -1.05 18.24
N TYR A 30 -8.89 -0.78 17.25
CA TYR A 30 -7.93 -1.77 16.77
C TYR A 30 -6.79 -2.03 17.76
N SER A 31 -6.41 -1.03 18.57
CA SER A 31 -5.47 -1.25 19.68
C SER A 31 -5.99 -2.28 20.68
N LYS A 32 -7.29 -2.24 20.98
CA LYS A 32 -7.93 -3.22 21.87
C LYS A 32 -8.08 -4.59 21.20
N LEU A 33 -8.49 -4.60 19.94
CA LEU A 33 -8.71 -5.85 19.18
C LEU A 33 -7.44 -6.67 19.07
N PHE A 34 -6.30 -6.04 18.77
CA PHE A 34 -5.02 -6.71 18.57
C PHE A 34 -4.08 -6.64 19.78
N ALA A 35 -4.50 -6.02 20.87
CA ALA A 35 -3.68 -5.77 22.04
C ALA A 35 -2.30 -5.17 21.67
N THR A 36 -2.29 -4.23 20.74
CA THR A 36 -1.08 -3.65 20.13
C THR A 36 -1.30 -2.16 19.91
N GLU A 37 -0.30 -1.35 20.25
CA GLU A 37 -0.33 0.08 19.94
C GLU A 37 0.02 0.31 18.46
N PRO A 38 -0.48 1.40 17.84
CA PRO A 38 -0.11 1.73 16.47
C PRO A 38 1.40 2.02 16.37
N ALA A 39 2.01 1.53 15.29
CA ALA A 39 3.42 1.78 14.98
C ALA A 39 3.64 3.21 14.46
N LYS A 40 2.62 3.79 13.83
CA LYS A 40 2.64 5.17 13.33
C LYS A 40 1.23 5.75 13.36
N VAL A 41 1.11 7.02 13.78
CA VAL A 41 -0.11 7.82 13.71
C VAL A 41 0.23 9.16 13.07
N ARG A 42 -0.59 9.62 12.14
CA ARG A 42 -0.54 10.92 11.47
C ARG A 42 -1.97 11.43 11.29
N ASP A 43 -2.09 12.65 10.81
CA ASP A 43 -3.40 13.23 10.48
C ASP A 43 -4.13 12.37 9.45
N GLY A 44 -5.30 11.86 9.80
CA GLY A 44 -6.09 10.97 8.96
C GLY A 44 -5.46 9.60 8.66
N TYR A 45 -4.41 9.18 9.37
CA TYR A 45 -3.69 7.95 9.08
C TYR A 45 -3.16 7.26 10.33
N ALA A 46 -3.27 5.93 10.38
CA ALA A 46 -2.55 5.11 11.34
C ALA A 46 -2.13 3.77 10.72
N ASN A 47 -1.06 3.16 11.26
CA ASN A 47 -0.76 1.77 10.96
C ASN A 47 -0.34 0.99 12.20
N PHE A 48 -0.60 -0.30 12.16
CA PHE A 48 -0.24 -1.28 13.16
C PHE A 48 0.68 -2.34 12.55
N ALA A 49 1.76 -2.66 13.25
CA ALA A 49 2.64 -3.78 12.94
C ALA A 49 2.30 -4.95 13.87
N ILE A 50 1.33 -5.75 13.47
CA ILE A 50 0.86 -6.89 14.27
C ILE A 50 1.80 -8.07 14.01
N ALA A 51 2.29 -8.71 15.08
CA ALA A 51 3.24 -9.80 14.99
C ALA A 51 2.55 -11.17 14.82
N ASP A 52 1.40 -11.35 15.47
CA ASP A 52 0.65 -12.60 15.45
C ASP A 52 -0.87 -12.32 15.32
N PRO A 53 -1.48 -12.67 14.17
CA PRO A 53 -0.84 -13.10 12.91
C PRO A 53 0.00 -11.98 12.29
N PRO A 54 1.01 -12.29 11.46
CA PRO A 54 1.80 -11.27 10.78
C PRO A 54 0.92 -10.42 9.83
N LEU A 55 0.57 -9.22 10.28
CA LEU A 55 -0.34 -8.33 9.58
C LEU A 55 0.12 -6.88 9.73
N LYS A 56 0.16 -6.15 8.64
CA LYS A 56 0.22 -4.69 8.65
C LYS A 56 -1.20 -4.16 8.40
N LEU A 57 -1.81 -3.59 9.43
CA LEU A 57 -3.11 -2.93 9.30
C LEU A 57 -2.87 -1.43 9.07
N VAL A 58 -3.46 -0.89 8.03
CA VAL A 58 -3.44 0.54 7.69
C VAL A 58 -4.85 1.09 7.78
N LEU A 59 -5.01 2.21 8.45
CA LEU A 59 -6.27 2.94 8.62
C LEU A 59 -6.14 4.29 7.92
N ILE A 60 -7.10 4.62 7.07
CA ILE A 60 -7.12 5.85 6.28
C ILE A 60 -8.47 6.53 6.48
N GLU A 61 -8.45 7.73 7.03
CA GLU A 61 -9.63 8.58 7.10
C GLU A 61 -9.75 9.35 5.78
N ASP A 62 -10.75 8.98 4.99
CA ASP A 62 -11.05 9.64 3.72
C ASP A 62 -12.55 9.90 3.62
N PRO A 63 -12.98 11.19 3.65
CA PRO A 63 -14.38 11.54 3.58
C PRO A 63 -15.06 11.18 2.26
N ASN A 64 -14.29 10.86 1.21
CA ASN A 64 -14.81 10.47 -0.10
C ASN A 64 -15.01 8.96 -0.23
N GLN A 65 -14.58 8.19 0.76
CA GLN A 65 -14.70 6.73 0.78
C GLN A 65 -15.77 6.26 1.75
N THR A 66 -16.30 5.07 1.52
CA THR A 66 -17.25 4.46 2.45
C THR A 66 -16.50 3.94 3.68
N PRO A 67 -16.81 4.41 4.90
CA PRO A 67 -16.20 3.87 6.11
C PRO A 67 -16.40 2.36 6.25
N GLY A 68 -15.36 1.66 6.69
CA GLY A 68 -15.34 0.20 6.79
C GLY A 68 -15.09 -0.54 5.47
N SER A 69 -14.95 0.18 4.35
CA SER A 69 -14.62 -0.45 3.07
C SER A 69 -13.12 -0.75 2.95
N LEU A 70 -12.81 -1.74 2.11
CA LEU A 70 -11.43 -2.04 1.72
C LEU A 70 -10.89 -0.89 0.85
N ASN A 71 -9.71 -0.36 1.23
CA ASN A 71 -8.96 0.56 0.38
C ASN A 71 -8.09 -0.25 -0.60
N HIS A 72 -7.17 -1.05 -0.09
CA HIS A 72 -6.35 -1.97 -0.88
C HIS A 72 -5.77 -3.08 -0.01
N LEU A 73 -5.24 -4.10 -0.66
CA LEU A 73 -4.46 -5.17 -0.05
C LEU A 73 -2.99 -5.04 -0.47
N GLY A 74 -2.09 -5.66 0.27
CA GLY A 74 -0.68 -5.65 -0.08
C GLY A 74 0.10 -6.81 0.51
N VAL A 75 1.31 -6.97 -0.02
CA VAL A 75 2.34 -7.85 0.54
C VAL A 75 3.60 -7.00 0.71
N GLU A 76 3.99 -6.78 1.96
CA GLU A 76 5.25 -6.12 2.27
C GLU A 76 6.38 -7.14 2.16
N VAL A 77 7.40 -6.81 1.37
CA VAL A 77 8.61 -7.61 1.17
C VAL A 77 9.84 -6.81 1.60
N GLU A 78 10.96 -7.49 1.83
CA GLU A 78 12.13 -6.85 2.44
C GLU A 78 12.90 -5.94 1.50
N THR A 79 12.94 -6.24 0.20
CA THR A 79 13.84 -5.53 -0.73
C THR A 79 13.18 -5.19 -2.05
N THR A 80 13.74 -4.18 -2.73
CA THR A 80 13.36 -3.78 -4.09
C THR A 80 13.51 -4.93 -5.10
N GLU A 81 14.52 -5.79 -4.93
CA GLU A 81 14.73 -6.94 -5.81
C GLU A 81 13.56 -7.94 -5.72
N LEU A 82 12.97 -8.10 -4.53
CA LEU A 82 11.78 -8.94 -4.35
C LEU A 82 10.54 -8.31 -4.99
N VAL A 83 10.41 -6.99 -4.99
CA VAL A 83 9.36 -6.28 -5.74
C VAL A 83 9.54 -6.51 -7.25
N ALA A 84 10.75 -6.33 -7.77
CA ALA A 84 11.06 -6.56 -9.19
C ALA A 84 10.86 -8.03 -9.60
N ALA A 85 11.22 -8.98 -8.75
CA ALA A 85 10.97 -10.40 -9.01
C ALA A 85 9.46 -10.73 -9.03
N ALA A 86 8.67 -10.09 -8.16
CA ALA A 86 7.22 -10.24 -8.16
C ALA A 86 6.61 -9.66 -9.45
N GLU A 87 7.05 -8.48 -9.88
CA GLU A 87 6.61 -7.87 -11.14
C GLU A 87 6.90 -8.79 -12.33
N ALA A 88 8.15 -9.27 -12.47
CA ALA A 88 8.53 -10.17 -13.55
C ALA A 88 7.70 -11.47 -13.55
N ARG A 89 7.41 -12.05 -12.38
CA ARG A 89 6.57 -13.24 -12.24
C ARG A 89 5.13 -12.96 -12.67
N LEU A 90 4.53 -11.87 -12.19
CA LEU A 90 3.15 -11.51 -12.52
C LEU A 90 2.98 -11.22 -14.01
N ALA A 91 3.90 -10.47 -14.59
CA ALA A 91 3.92 -10.20 -16.04
C ALA A 91 4.12 -11.49 -16.86
N GLY A 92 4.97 -12.41 -16.39
CA GLY A 92 5.15 -13.73 -17.02
C GLY A 92 3.90 -14.60 -17.02
N GLU A 93 3.04 -14.43 -16.04
CA GLU A 93 1.72 -15.09 -15.96
C GLU A 93 0.62 -14.32 -16.74
N GLY A 94 0.97 -13.25 -17.42
CA GLY A 94 0.05 -12.48 -18.25
C GLY A 94 -0.84 -11.51 -17.49
N LEU A 95 -0.52 -11.20 -16.23
CA LEU A 95 -1.24 -10.21 -15.43
C LEU A 95 -0.74 -8.80 -15.77
N ALA A 96 -1.68 -7.87 -15.91
CA ALA A 96 -1.33 -6.45 -16.10
C ALA A 96 -0.81 -5.88 -14.78
N THR A 97 0.38 -5.28 -14.83
CA THR A 97 1.03 -4.67 -13.66
C THR A 97 1.29 -3.19 -13.88
N ALA A 98 1.33 -2.42 -12.79
CA ALA A 98 1.77 -1.04 -12.78
C ALA A 98 2.87 -0.87 -11.72
N VAL A 99 4.04 -0.38 -12.14
CA VAL A 99 5.22 -0.19 -11.28
C VAL A 99 5.29 1.25 -10.80
N GLU A 100 5.57 1.43 -9.52
CA GLU A 100 5.88 2.71 -8.89
C GLU A 100 7.20 2.60 -8.15
N GLU A 101 8.19 3.39 -8.56
CA GLU A 101 9.50 3.43 -7.93
C GLU A 101 9.67 4.70 -7.10
N GLN A 102 10.27 4.56 -5.93
CA GLN A 102 10.57 5.65 -4.99
C GLN A 102 9.37 6.58 -4.76
N THR A 103 8.17 6.03 -4.74
CA THR A 103 6.93 6.78 -4.60
C THR A 103 6.63 7.03 -3.13
N ALA A 104 6.33 8.29 -2.78
CA ALA A 104 5.82 8.62 -1.46
C ALA A 104 4.36 8.20 -1.35
N CYS A 105 4.10 7.26 -0.47
CA CYS A 105 2.75 6.79 -0.17
C CYS A 105 2.63 6.50 1.31
N CYS A 106 1.52 6.97 1.91
CA CYS A 106 1.18 6.60 3.29
C CYS A 106 2.33 6.88 4.28
N TYR A 107 2.96 8.05 4.14
CA TYR A 107 4.08 8.51 4.97
C TYR A 107 5.34 7.62 4.89
N ALA A 108 5.54 6.95 3.76
CA ALA A 108 6.74 6.19 3.47
C ALA A 108 7.13 6.34 1.99
N VAL A 109 8.42 6.28 1.70
CA VAL A 109 8.94 6.11 0.34
C VAL A 109 8.98 4.62 0.06
N GLN A 110 8.43 4.19 -1.07
CA GLN A 110 8.23 2.79 -1.40
C GLN A 110 8.57 2.51 -2.85
N ASP A 111 9.09 1.31 -3.10
CA ASP A 111 9.01 0.67 -4.41
C ASP A 111 7.86 -0.32 -4.36
N LYS A 112 7.03 -0.34 -5.41
CA LYS A 112 5.87 -1.22 -5.45
C LYS A 112 5.46 -1.60 -6.87
N VAL A 113 4.78 -2.72 -6.98
CA VAL A 113 4.04 -3.14 -8.15
C VAL A 113 2.58 -3.38 -7.78
N TRP A 114 1.69 -2.83 -8.58
CA TRP A 114 0.26 -3.02 -8.46
C TRP A 114 -0.25 -4.07 -9.44
N VAL A 115 -1.24 -4.84 -9.00
CA VAL A 115 -2.03 -5.75 -9.82
C VAL A 115 -3.47 -5.72 -9.31
N ASP A 116 -4.44 -5.71 -10.21
CA ASP A 116 -5.86 -5.79 -9.84
C ASP A 116 -6.31 -7.25 -9.83
N GLY A 117 -7.05 -7.62 -8.78
CA GLY A 117 -7.75 -8.88 -8.73
C GLY A 117 -8.98 -8.92 -9.66
N PRO A 118 -9.61 -10.10 -9.83
CA PRO A 118 -10.70 -10.30 -10.80
C PRO A 118 -11.93 -9.41 -10.58
N SER A 119 -12.14 -8.93 -9.35
CA SER A 119 -13.24 -8.04 -8.99
C SER A 119 -12.81 -6.59 -8.85
N GLY A 120 -11.56 -6.29 -9.22
CA GLY A 120 -10.99 -4.96 -9.20
C GLY A 120 -10.43 -4.54 -7.85
N GLU A 121 -10.24 -5.49 -6.92
CA GLU A 121 -9.53 -5.25 -5.67
C GLU A 121 -8.03 -5.03 -5.94
N PRO A 122 -7.46 -3.87 -5.53
CA PRO A 122 -6.07 -3.57 -5.80
C PRO A 122 -5.14 -4.30 -4.82
N TRP A 123 -4.11 -4.95 -5.36
CA TRP A 123 -3.03 -5.57 -4.61
C TRP A 123 -1.70 -4.90 -4.92
N GLY A 124 -1.01 -4.47 -3.89
CA GLY A 124 0.35 -3.93 -3.98
C GLY A 124 1.38 -4.90 -3.41
N ILE A 125 2.43 -5.23 -4.17
CA ILE A 125 3.63 -5.87 -3.59
C ILE A 125 4.68 -4.77 -3.48
N TYR A 126 5.19 -4.51 -2.28
CA TYR A 126 5.99 -3.33 -2.03
C TYR A 126 7.04 -3.53 -0.95
N THR A 127 8.05 -2.67 -0.97
CA THR A 127 9.02 -2.51 0.10
C THR A 127 9.10 -1.06 0.56
N VAL A 128 9.34 -0.85 1.84
CA VAL A 128 9.53 0.46 2.44
C VAL A 128 11.03 0.82 2.40
N LEU A 129 11.36 1.91 1.71
CA LEU A 129 12.73 2.40 1.57
C LEU A 129 13.10 3.39 2.68
N ALA A 130 12.16 4.24 3.05
CA ALA A 130 12.34 5.26 4.10
C ALA A 130 10.99 5.73 4.63
N ASP A 131 10.98 6.20 5.86
CA ASP A 131 9.86 6.98 6.41
C ASP A 131 9.89 8.41 5.87
N THR A 132 8.72 9.01 5.69
CA THR A 132 8.57 10.42 5.35
C THR A 132 7.45 11.05 6.17
N GLU A 133 7.62 12.31 6.55
CA GLU A 133 6.58 13.10 7.20
C GLU A 133 5.58 13.68 6.19
N MET A 134 5.82 13.47 4.88
CA MET A 134 4.98 14.00 3.82
C MET A 134 3.87 13.01 3.44
N PRO A 135 2.62 13.48 3.33
CA PRO A 135 1.54 12.67 2.77
C PRO A 135 1.82 12.32 1.30
N ALA A 136 1.10 11.32 0.80
CA ALA A 136 1.21 10.87 -0.58
C ALA A 136 1.16 12.03 -1.59
N GLY A 137 2.06 12.02 -2.57
CA GLY A 137 2.04 12.94 -3.70
C GLY A 137 2.92 14.19 -3.58
N GLN A 138 3.52 14.50 -2.42
CA GLN A 138 4.34 15.71 -2.27
C GLN A 138 5.82 15.53 -2.62
N LEU A 139 6.32 14.31 -2.80
CA LEU A 139 7.72 14.04 -3.20
C LEU A 139 7.93 14.01 -4.72
N ARG A 140 6.88 14.14 -5.52
CA ARG A 140 6.99 14.29 -6.96
C ARG A 140 7.02 15.77 -7.35
N SER A 141 8.18 16.41 -7.28
CA SER A 141 8.44 17.59 -8.09
C SER A 141 9.04 17.14 -9.42
N ALA A 142 8.30 17.43 -10.51
CA ALA A 142 8.71 17.35 -11.90
C ALA A 142 8.29 16.12 -12.71
N ALA A 143 6.96 15.93 -12.85
CA ALA A 143 6.36 15.57 -14.15
C ALA A 143 4.86 15.82 -14.08
N PRO A 144 4.21 16.40 -15.08
CA PRO A 144 2.78 16.63 -15.04
C PRO A 144 2.02 15.34 -15.32
N GLY A 145 1.23 14.89 -14.36
CA GLY A 145 0.29 13.81 -14.52
C GLY A 145 0.53 12.64 -13.56
N GLU A 146 -0.46 12.45 -12.70
CA GLU A 146 -0.75 11.30 -11.86
C GLU A 146 -0.17 11.28 -10.46
N SER A 147 -0.95 11.85 -9.56
CA SER A 147 -0.94 11.47 -8.15
C SER A 147 -1.91 10.32 -7.94
N ALA A 148 -1.41 9.15 -7.58
CA ALA A 148 -2.26 8.02 -7.26
C ALA A 148 -1.61 7.14 -6.19
N CYS A 149 -1.63 7.56 -4.95
CA CYS A 149 -1.33 6.62 -3.89
C CYS A 149 -2.52 6.18 -3.05
N CYS A 150 -3.59 6.93 -3.01
CA CYS A 150 -4.73 6.55 -2.17
C CYS A 150 -6.11 6.72 -2.82
N THR A 151 -6.21 7.27 -4.04
CA THR A 151 -7.52 7.62 -4.59
C THR A 151 -7.75 7.32 -6.07
N THR A 152 -6.81 6.80 -6.85
CA THR A 152 -7.10 6.48 -8.25
C THR A 152 -6.50 5.16 -8.70
N ARG A 153 -7.38 4.27 -8.99
CA ARG A 153 -7.23 3.06 -9.75
C ARG A 153 -6.54 3.35 -11.09
N PRO A 154 -5.50 2.64 -11.50
CA PRO A 154 -5.09 2.68 -12.89
C PRO A 154 -6.23 2.13 -13.74
N GLU A 155 -6.71 2.92 -14.70
CA GLU A 155 -7.70 2.45 -15.67
C GLU A 155 -7.06 1.42 -16.60
N PRO A 156 -7.77 0.32 -16.92
CA PRO A 156 -7.30 -0.62 -17.94
C PRO A 156 -7.24 0.10 -19.27
N VAL A 157 -6.13 -0.10 -20.00
CA VAL A 157 -5.96 0.43 -21.37
C VAL A 157 -6.95 -0.26 -22.31
N GLY A 158 -8.13 0.32 -22.42
CA GLY A 158 -9.17 -0.06 -23.35
C GLY A 158 -9.49 1.13 -24.26
N LEU A 159 -9.40 0.91 -25.56
CA LEU A 159 -9.61 1.86 -26.64
C LEU A 159 -10.74 2.87 -26.42
N SER A 160 -10.36 4.14 -26.58
CA SER A 160 -11.10 5.28 -27.11
C SER A 160 -12.58 5.43 -26.77
N THR A 161 -12.89 6.45 -26.01
CA THR A 161 -13.66 7.63 -26.52
C THR A 161 -13.62 8.76 -25.49
N SER A 162 -13.40 9.95 -26.01
CA SER A 162 -13.45 11.27 -25.39
C SER A 162 -14.64 11.46 -24.44
N GLN A 163 -14.38 11.93 -23.19
CA GLN A 163 -15.11 13.07 -22.65
C GLN A 163 -14.43 13.60 -21.37
N ARG A 164 -14.40 14.94 -21.31
CA ARG A 164 -13.81 15.76 -20.24
C ARG A 164 -14.62 15.65 -18.96
N GLY A 165 -13.96 15.51 -17.84
CA GLY A 165 -14.53 15.65 -16.52
C GLY A 165 -13.51 16.19 -15.54
N SER A 166 -13.75 17.37 -15.13
CA SER A 166 -13.13 18.29 -14.19
C SER A 166 -12.59 17.62 -12.93
N CYS A 167 -11.33 17.93 -12.61
CA CYS A 167 -10.72 17.72 -11.30
C CYS A 167 -11.27 18.75 -10.29
N CYS A 168 -11.61 18.29 -9.11
CA CYS A 168 -11.44 19.00 -7.85
C CYS A 168 -10.86 18.06 -6.83
#